data_00d6fe1717d416175e9b178a3b951d9b
#
_entry.id   00d6fe1717d416175e9b178a3b951d9b
#
_cell.length_a   1.000
_cell.length_b   1.000
_cell.length_c   1.000
_cell.angle_alpha   90.00
_cell.angle_beta   90.00
_cell.angle_gamma   90.00
#
_symmetry.space_group_name_H-M   'P 1'
#
loop_
_entity.id
_entity.type
_entity.pdbx_description
1 polymer ?
#
loop_
_entity_poly.entity_id
_entity_poly.type
_entity_poly.pdbx_seq_one_letter_code
_entity_poly.pdbx_strand_id
1 'polypeptide(L)'
;VGTASLPHILMRYFTTPTVRAARKSVAWSLFFIFLLYSSAPMLATLSKLSLMDPNLPTGIIGKSIADVQSLEWVQRWSEVKQVFIADFNNDGILQLNEWFMRGDVVVLATPEVAGLPFVISGLVFAGGMAAAMSTADGLVLAISNALSHDIYYKIIDPKADTAKRLLVARVLLVLIGAAG
;
A
#
# COMPACT_ATOMS: atom_id res chain seq x y z
N VAL A 1 5.25 -11.01 -14.96
CA VAL A 1 6.70 -11.25 -15.10
C VAL A 1 7.52 -10.24 -14.30
N GLY A 2 7.15 -8.95 -14.27
CA GLY A 2 7.92 -7.90 -13.58
C GLY A 2 8.16 -8.14 -12.09
N THR A 3 7.14 -8.51 -11.32
CA THR A 3 7.26 -8.75 -9.87
C THR A 3 8.14 -9.95 -9.52
N ALA A 4 8.21 -10.98 -10.36
CA ALA A 4 9.01 -12.17 -10.10
C ALA A 4 10.51 -11.95 -10.31
N SER A 5 10.91 -10.88 -11.01
CA SER A 5 12.30 -10.54 -11.31
C SER A 5 12.89 -9.44 -10.43
N LEU A 6 12.12 -8.93 -9.46
CA LEU A 6 12.59 -7.86 -8.58
C LEU A 6 13.71 -8.35 -7.64
N PRO A 7 14.88 -7.68 -7.62
CA PRO A 7 16.06 -8.13 -6.88
C PRO A 7 15.79 -8.32 -5.39
N HIS A 8 15.01 -7.43 -4.77
CA HIS A 8 14.70 -7.48 -3.34
C HIS A 8 13.82 -8.68 -2.95
N ILE A 9 13.06 -9.25 -3.90
CA ILE A 9 12.29 -10.49 -3.68
C ILE A 9 13.21 -11.70 -3.83
N LEU A 10 14.03 -11.72 -4.89
CA LEU A 10 14.94 -12.83 -5.16
C LEU A 10 15.98 -13.03 -4.07
N MET A 11 16.54 -11.95 -3.52
CA MET A 11 17.53 -12.02 -2.44
C MET A 11 17.03 -12.78 -1.21
N ARG A 12 15.74 -12.70 -0.90
CA ARG A 12 15.15 -13.41 0.25
C ARG A 12 15.18 -14.93 0.09
N TYR A 13 15.15 -15.45 -1.14
CA TYR A 13 15.26 -16.90 -1.38
C TYR A 13 16.68 -17.43 -1.16
N PHE A 14 17.70 -16.60 -1.39
CA PHE A 14 19.09 -16.98 -1.14
C PHE A 14 19.44 -17.06 0.36
N THR A 15 18.61 -16.49 1.23
CA THR A 15 18.82 -16.57 2.69
C THR A 15 18.24 -17.83 3.31
N THR A 16 17.51 -18.67 2.54
CA THR A 16 16.90 -19.89 3.08
C THR A 16 17.93 -21.04 3.15
N PRO A 17 17.95 -21.81 4.26
CA PRO A 17 18.98 -22.82 4.50
C PRO A 17 18.89 -24.04 3.58
N THR A 18 17.71 -24.35 3.05
CA THR A 18 17.48 -25.53 2.19
C THR A 18 16.49 -25.25 1.09
N VAL A 19 16.60 -25.99 -0.03
CA VAL A 19 15.64 -25.91 -1.15
C VAL A 19 14.22 -26.28 -0.72
N ARG A 20 14.07 -27.22 0.23
CA ARG A 20 12.75 -27.59 0.78
C ARG A 20 12.13 -26.42 1.57
N ALA A 21 12.92 -25.72 2.36
CA ALA A 21 12.49 -24.52 3.08
C ALA A 21 12.09 -23.40 2.11
N ALA A 22 12.87 -23.16 1.07
CA ALA A 22 12.56 -22.21 0.02
C ALA A 22 11.20 -22.52 -0.64
N ARG A 23 10.98 -23.76 -1.08
CA ARG A 23 9.70 -24.18 -1.70
C ARG A 23 8.51 -24.01 -0.76
N LYS A 24 8.67 -24.37 0.53
CA LYS A 24 7.62 -24.18 1.53
C LYS A 24 7.31 -22.69 1.76
N SER A 25 8.33 -21.86 1.80
CA SER A 25 8.18 -20.39 1.90
C SER A 25 7.42 -19.82 0.71
N VAL A 26 7.78 -20.23 -0.52
CA VAL A 26 7.06 -19.85 -1.74
C VAL A 26 5.58 -20.23 -1.69
N ALA A 27 5.27 -21.45 -1.29
CA ALA A 27 3.90 -21.94 -1.21
C ALA A 27 3.05 -21.08 -0.25
N TRP A 28 3.59 -20.80 0.96
CA TRP A 28 2.91 -19.92 1.91
C TRP A 28 2.80 -18.48 1.41
N SER A 29 3.83 -17.96 0.78
CA SER A 29 3.79 -16.61 0.18
C SER A 29 2.70 -16.51 -0.88
N LEU A 30 2.60 -17.49 -1.79
CA LEU A 30 1.56 -17.53 -2.81
C LEU A 30 0.15 -17.61 -2.22
N PHE A 31 -0.03 -18.39 -1.14
CA PHE A 31 -1.31 -18.48 -0.44
C PHE A 31 -1.73 -17.10 0.14
N PHE A 32 -0.83 -16.41 0.85
CA PHE A 32 -1.13 -15.10 1.42
C PHE A 32 -1.30 -14.03 0.34
N ILE A 33 -0.52 -14.08 -0.74
CA ILE A 33 -0.68 -13.19 -1.89
C ILE A 33 -2.05 -13.40 -2.53
N PHE A 34 -2.46 -14.65 -2.78
CA PHE A 34 -3.79 -14.96 -3.31
C PHE A 34 -4.89 -14.40 -2.41
N LEU A 35 -4.78 -14.60 -1.10
CA LEU A 35 -5.76 -14.10 -0.13
C LEU A 35 -5.85 -12.57 -0.16
N LEU A 36 -4.71 -11.88 -0.20
CA LEU A 36 -4.65 -10.42 -0.28
C LEU A 36 -5.24 -9.89 -1.60
N TYR A 37 -4.82 -10.45 -2.73
CA TYR A 37 -5.30 -10.01 -4.04
C TYR A 37 -6.77 -10.36 -4.32
N SER A 38 -7.33 -11.33 -3.60
CA SER A 38 -8.75 -11.64 -3.67
C SER A 38 -9.58 -10.73 -2.76
N SER A 39 -9.08 -10.42 -1.56
CA SER A 39 -9.80 -9.60 -0.58
C SER A 39 -9.89 -8.12 -0.98
N ALA A 40 -8.85 -7.54 -1.55
CA ALA A 40 -8.83 -6.12 -1.89
C ALA A 40 -9.88 -5.71 -2.95
N PRO A 41 -10.01 -6.38 -4.12
CA PRO A 41 -11.06 -6.06 -5.09
C PRO A 41 -12.46 -6.36 -4.56
N MET A 42 -12.62 -7.42 -3.77
CA MET A 42 -13.89 -7.74 -3.13
C MET A 42 -14.33 -6.61 -2.19
N LEU A 43 -13.44 -6.16 -1.32
CA LEU A 43 -13.72 -5.05 -0.40
C LEU A 43 -14.05 -3.76 -1.17
N ALA A 44 -13.26 -3.41 -2.19
CA ALA A 44 -13.49 -2.23 -3.00
C ALA A 44 -14.85 -2.26 -3.72
N THR A 45 -15.25 -3.43 -4.24
CA THR A 45 -16.53 -3.60 -4.91
C THR A 45 -17.70 -3.48 -3.92
N LEU A 46 -17.61 -4.16 -2.77
CA LEU A 46 -18.65 -4.09 -1.75
C LEU A 46 -18.79 -2.67 -1.17
N SER A 47 -17.69 -1.97 -0.94
CA SER A 47 -17.71 -0.58 -0.47
C SER A 47 -18.39 0.35 -1.48
N LYS A 48 -18.09 0.20 -2.77
CA LYS A 48 -18.76 0.96 -3.82
C LYS A 48 -20.26 0.66 -3.89
N LEU A 49 -20.63 -0.62 -3.85
CA LEU A 49 -22.04 -1.02 -3.84
C LEU A 49 -22.80 -0.46 -2.64
N SER A 50 -22.18 -0.46 -1.46
CA SER A 50 -22.80 0.08 -0.24
C SER A 50 -23.00 1.60 -0.29
N LEU A 51 -22.14 2.34 -0.99
CA LEU A 51 -22.32 3.78 -1.22
C LEU A 51 -23.39 4.07 -2.27
N MET A 52 -23.59 3.17 -3.23
CA MET A 52 -24.58 3.32 -4.31
C MET A 52 -26.01 2.95 -3.89
N ASP A 53 -26.20 2.07 -2.91
CA ASP A 53 -27.53 1.62 -2.50
C ASP A 53 -28.17 2.62 -1.53
N PRO A 54 -29.21 3.36 -1.94
CA PRO A 54 -29.86 4.36 -1.08
C PRO A 54 -30.56 3.75 0.15
N ASN A 55 -30.83 2.43 0.13
CA ASN A 55 -31.48 1.72 1.25
C ASN A 55 -30.49 1.38 2.37
N LEU A 56 -29.19 1.45 2.11
CA LEU A 56 -28.18 1.20 3.12
C LEU A 56 -27.85 2.48 3.91
N PRO A 57 -27.52 2.35 5.21
CA PRO A 57 -27.12 3.50 6.03
C PRO A 57 -25.93 4.26 5.44
N THR A 58 -25.05 3.53 4.77
CA THR A 58 -23.83 4.04 4.11
C THR A 58 -24.09 4.65 2.73
N GLY A 59 -25.29 4.40 2.14
CA GLY A 59 -25.64 4.91 0.82
C GLY A 59 -25.67 6.43 0.79
N ILE A 60 -25.02 7.01 -0.22
CA ILE A 60 -24.94 8.46 -0.41
C ILE A 60 -25.59 8.92 -1.71
N ILE A 61 -25.66 8.05 -2.71
CA ILE A 61 -26.27 8.38 -4.00
C ILE A 61 -27.77 8.58 -3.84
N GLY A 62 -28.31 9.66 -4.42
CA GLY A 62 -29.69 10.07 -4.27
C GLY A 62 -30.00 10.90 -3.02
N LYS A 63 -29.03 11.17 -2.16
CA LYS A 63 -29.17 12.10 -1.03
C LYS A 63 -28.82 13.53 -1.42
N SER A 64 -29.25 14.49 -0.60
CA SER A 64 -28.84 15.89 -0.78
C SER A 64 -27.32 16.04 -0.68
N ILE A 65 -26.73 16.80 -1.58
CA ILE A 65 -25.29 17.10 -1.59
C ILE A 65 -24.89 17.75 -0.26
N ALA A 66 -25.71 18.62 0.30
CA ALA A 66 -25.43 19.26 1.59
C ALA A 66 -25.35 18.24 2.74
N ASP A 67 -26.25 17.24 2.77
CA ASP A 67 -26.23 16.19 3.77
C ASP A 67 -24.98 15.31 3.63
N VAL A 68 -24.60 14.96 2.40
CA VAL A 68 -23.41 14.15 2.16
C VAL A 68 -22.12 14.90 2.52
N GLN A 69 -22.05 16.19 2.20
CA GLN A 69 -20.92 17.04 2.57
C GLN A 69 -20.80 17.27 4.09
N SER A 70 -21.90 17.13 4.85
CA SER A 70 -21.88 17.21 6.31
C SER A 70 -21.31 15.97 6.99
N LEU A 71 -21.15 14.85 6.29
CA LEU A 71 -20.59 13.64 6.85
C LEU A 71 -19.11 13.83 7.19
N GLU A 72 -18.71 13.53 8.44
CA GLU A 72 -17.35 13.73 8.92
C GLU A 72 -16.27 13.07 8.05
N TRP A 73 -16.53 11.84 7.59
CA TRP A 73 -15.58 11.13 6.75
C TRP A 73 -15.46 11.78 5.35
N VAL A 74 -16.56 12.33 4.80
CA VAL A 74 -16.51 13.05 3.51
C VAL A 74 -15.69 14.33 3.66
N GLN A 75 -15.88 15.08 4.74
CA GLN A 75 -15.10 16.30 5.00
C GLN A 75 -13.61 16.01 5.10
N ARG A 76 -13.22 15.03 5.93
CA ARG A 76 -11.81 14.63 6.12
C ARG A 76 -11.14 14.24 4.79
N TRP A 77 -11.79 13.41 3.98
CA TRP A 77 -11.25 12.98 2.71
C TRP A 77 -11.29 14.05 1.63
N SER A 78 -12.20 15.03 1.72
CA SER A 78 -12.25 16.20 0.84
C SER A 78 -11.13 17.19 1.13
N GLU A 79 -10.77 17.41 2.40
CA GLU A 79 -9.63 18.26 2.80
C GLU A 79 -8.31 17.81 2.16
N VAL A 80 -8.11 16.51 2.08
CA VAL A 80 -6.91 15.92 1.43
C VAL A 80 -7.12 15.68 -0.07
N LYS A 81 -8.19 16.22 -0.66
CA LYS A 81 -8.52 16.13 -2.10
C LYS A 81 -8.61 14.70 -2.65
N GLN A 82 -9.03 13.76 -1.82
CA GLN A 82 -9.21 12.37 -2.21
C GLN A 82 -10.67 12.02 -2.57
N VAL A 83 -11.59 12.83 -2.07
CA VAL A 83 -13.03 12.80 -2.38
C VAL A 83 -13.45 14.19 -2.80
N PHE A 84 -14.25 14.32 -3.84
CA PHE A 84 -14.90 15.57 -4.23
C PHE A 84 -16.24 15.31 -4.89
N ILE A 85 -17.13 16.28 -4.75
CA ILE A 85 -18.48 16.27 -5.27
C ILE A 85 -18.60 17.45 -6.26
N ALA A 86 -19.17 17.20 -7.43
CA ALA A 86 -19.43 18.22 -8.43
C ALA A 86 -20.88 18.11 -8.86
N ASP A 87 -21.70 19.09 -8.51
CA ASP A 87 -23.11 19.18 -8.95
C ASP A 87 -23.14 19.75 -10.36
N PHE A 88 -23.29 18.88 -11.36
CA PHE A 88 -23.27 19.29 -12.77
C PHE A 88 -24.62 19.81 -13.28
N ASN A 89 -25.71 19.33 -12.70
CA ASN A 89 -27.07 19.69 -13.13
C ASN A 89 -27.73 20.72 -12.21
N ASN A 90 -27.08 21.08 -11.09
CA ASN A 90 -27.54 22.02 -10.06
C ASN A 90 -28.90 21.63 -9.46
N ASP A 91 -29.14 20.31 -9.30
CA ASP A 91 -30.36 19.81 -8.63
C ASP A 91 -30.18 19.62 -7.12
N GLY A 92 -28.96 19.70 -6.63
CA GLY A 92 -28.61 19.53 -5.21
C GLY A 92 -28.71 18.08 -4.72
N ILE A 93 -28.93 17.11 -5.61
CA ILE A 93 -29.04 15.68 -5.31
C ILE A 93 -27.83 14.96 -5.88
N LEU A 94 -27.08 14.26 -5.02
CA LEU A 94 -25.88 13.57 -5.44
C LEU A 94 -26.17 12.40 -6.38
N GLN A 95 -25.66 12.48 -7.59
CA GLN A 95 -25.71 11.44 -8.62
C GLN A 95 -24.37 10.72 -8.74
N LEU A 96 -24.39 9.54 -9.37
CA LEU A 96 -23.17 8.72 -9.50
C LEU A 96 -22.04 9.38 -10.28
N ASN A 97 -22.39 10.17 -11.29
CA ASN A 97 -21.45 10.94 -12.14
C ASN A 97 -20.91 12.19 -11.46
N GLU A 98 -21.43 12.57 -10.30
CA GLU A 98 -21.06 13.74 -9.50
C GLU A 98 -20.20 13.39 -8.28
N TRP A 99 -20.07 12.09 -8.00
CA TRP A 99 -19.26 11.56 -6.93
C TRP A 99 -17.91 11.07 -7.44
N PHE A 100 -16.85 11.65 -6.94
CA PHE A 100 -15.48 11.30 -7.30
C PHE A 100 -14.70 10.89 -6.05
N MET A 101 -14.22 9.65 -6.05
CA MET A 101 -13.35 9.10 -5.02
C MET A 101 -12.18 8.39 -5.67
N ARG A 102 -10.96 8.72 -5.26
CA ARG A 102 -9.77 8.06 -5.80
C ARG A 102 -9.73 6.60 -5.42
N GLY A 103 -9.36 5.73 -6.39
CA GLY A 103 -9.37 4.28 -6.22
C GLY A 103 -8.52 3.79 -5.04
N ASP A 104 -7.38 4.45 -4.80
CA ASP A 104 -6.45 4.09 -3.74
C ASP A 104 -7.02 4.32 -2.32
N VAL A 105 -8.01 5.22 -2.21
CA VAL A 105 -8.62 5.61 -0.94
C VAL A 105 -9.76 4.69 -0.53
N VAL A 106 -10.41 4.03 -1.47
CA VAL A 106 -11.61 3.22 -1.20
C VAL A 106 -11.39 2.24 -0.03
N VAL A 107 -10.28 1.51 -0.05
CA VAL A 107 -9.97 0.53 1.00
C VAL A 107 -9.68 1.20 2.34
N LEU A 108 -8.97 2.33 2.33
CA LEU A 108 -8.60 3.06 3.55
C LEU A 108 -9.81 3.74 4.19
N ALA A 109 -10.72 4.28 3.39
CA ALA A 109 -11.92 4.96 3.86
C ALA A 109 -13.05 3.99 4.28
N THR A 110 -13.02 2.74 3.82
CA THR A 110 -14.09 1.76 4.08
C THR A 110 -14.47 1.63 5.55
N PRO A 111 -13.54 1.57 6.54
CA PRO A 111 -13.92 1.48 7.94
C PRO A 111 -14.69 2.71 8.43
N GLU A 112 -14.34 3.90 7.95
CA GLU A 112 -15.02 5.15 8.31
C GLU A 112 -16.40 5.23 7.65
N VAL A 113 -16.50 4.86 6.38
CA VAL A 113 -17.76 4.77 5.65
C VAL A 113 -18.74 3.79 6.34
N ALA A 114 -18.21 2.66 6.83
CA ALA A 114 -18.97 1.66 7.55
C ALA A 114 -19.30 2.05 9.02
N GLY A 115 -18.87 3.22 9.49
CA GLY A 115 -19.09 3.66 10.86
C GLY A 115 -18.36 2.82 11.92
N LEU A 116 -17.26 2.15 11.55
CA LEU A 116 -16.50 1.34 12.48
C LEU A 116 -15.69 2.24 13.44
N PRO A 117 -15.35 1.72 14.63
CA PRO A 117 -14.55 2.46 15.60
C PRO A 117 -13.22 2.93 15.00
N PHE A 118 -12.76 4.12 15.40
CA PHE A 118 -11.53 4.73 14.89
C PHE A 118 -10.28 3.84 15.01
N VAL A 119 -10.27 2.93 15.96
CA VAL A 119 -9.19 1.94 16.15
C VAL A 119 -9.04 1.04 14.91
N ILE A 120 -10.15 0.65 14.29
CA ILE A 120 -10.14 -0.17 13.05
C ILE A 120 -9.57 0.63 11.89
N SER A 121 -10.00 1.89 11.72
CA SER A 121 -9.42 2.80 10.73
C SER A 121 -7.91 2.97 10.94
N GLY A 122 -7.49 3.19 12.19
CA GLY A 122 -6.07 3.30 12.55
C GLY A 122 -5.27 2.04 12.21
N LEU A 123 -5.81 0.85 12.44
CA LEU A 123 -5.17 -0.42 12.07
C LEU A 123 -5.04 -0.58 10.55
N VAL A 124 -6.06 -0.21 9.79
CA VAL A 124 -6.02 -0.26 8.31
C VAL A 124 -4.97 0.71 7.77
N PHE A 125 -4.91 1.94 8.31
CA PHE A 125 -3.86 2.90 7.97
C PHE A 125 -2.46 2.40 8.32
N ALA A 126 -2.27 1.88 9.53
CA ALA A 126 -0.99 1.31 9.97
C ALA A 126 -0.57 0.14 9.06
N GLY A 127 -1.51 -0.71 8.66
CA GLY A 127 -1.27 -1.80 7.70
C GLY A 127 -0.83 -1.28 6.33
N GLY A 128 -1.49 -0.25 5.80
CA GLY A 128 -1.13 0.39 4.55
C GLY A 128 0.27 1.02 4.59
N MET A 129 0.58 1.75 5.66
CA MET A 129 1.91 2.32 5.90
C MET A 129 3.00 1.24 6.00
N ALA A 130 2.73 0.18 6.77
CA ALA A 130 3.67 -0.94 6.90
C ALA A 130 3.95 -1.62 5.55
N ALA A 131 2.93 -1.79 4.70
CA ALA A 131 3.10 -2.35 3.36
C ALA A 131 3.97 -1.45 2.47
N ALA A 132 3.75 -0.14 2.48
CA ALA A 132 4.55 0.83 1.74
C ALA A 132 6.00 0.83 2.21
N MET A 133 6.23 0.90 3.52
CA MET A 133 7.58 0.89 4.11
C MET A 133 8.32 -0.42 3.84
N SER A 134 7.64 -1.56 3.86
CA SER A 134 8.25 -2.87 3.56
C SER A 134 8.81 -2.94 2.14
N THR A 135 8.16 -2.29 1.18
CA THR A 135 8.66 -2.22 -0.20
C THR A 135 9.87 -1.29 -0.31
N ALA A 136 9.80 -0.12 0.32
CA ALA A 136 10.92 0.84 0.36
C ALA A 136 12.16 0.22 1.00
N ASP A 137 12.03 -0.45 2.15
CA ASP A 137 13.12 -1.15 2.85
C ASP A 137 13.79 -2.19 1.94
N GLY A 138 12.98 -3.01 1.26
CA GLY A 138 13.51 -4.00 0.31
C GLY A 138 14.29 -3.40 -0.85
N LEU A 139 13.86 -2.25 -1.39
CA LEU A 139 14.55 -1.55 -2.46
C LEU A 139 15.86 -0.90 -1.97
N VAL A 140 15.82 -0.23 -0.84
CA VAL A 140 17.03 0.38 -0.21
C VAL A 140 18.09 -0.68 0.07
N LEU A 141 17.67 -1.83 0.61
CA LEU A 141 18.56 -2.96 0.85
C LEU A 141 19.18 -3.51 -0.45
N ALA A 142 18.39 -3.65 -1.51
CA ALA A 142 18.87 -4.14 -2.80
C ALA A 142 19.91 -3.19 -3.42
N ILE A 143 19.65 -1.87 -3.41
CA ILE A 143 20.55 -0.85 -3.93
C ILE A 143 21.85 -0.81 -3.10
N SER A 144 21.73 -0.80 -1.78
CA SER A 144 22.89 -0.81 -0.87
C SER A 144 23.78 -2.02 -1.09
N ASN A 145 23.19 -3.20 -1.25
CA ASN A 145 23.96 -4.43 -1.54
C ASN A 145 24.61 -4.40 -2.91
N ALA A 146 23.94 -3.90 -3.95
CA ALA A 146 24.52 -3.76 -5.27
C ALA A 146 25.72 -2.80 -5.25
N LEU A 147 25.59 -1.64 -4.61
CA LEU A 147 26.69 -0.68 -4.50
C LEU A 147 27.86 -1.22 -3.66
N SER A 148 27.58 -1.86 -2.54
CA SER A 148 28.61 -2.41 -1.65
C SER A 148 29.31 -3.61 -2.28
N HIS A 149 28.59 -4.53 -2.90
CA HIS A 149 29.17 -5.75 -3.45
C HIS A 149 29.72 -5.54 -4.86
N ASP A 150 28.94 -4.95 -5.76
CA ASP A 150 29.34 -4.91 -7.19
C ASP A 150 30.27 -3.75 -7.49
N ILE A 151 30.12 -2.61 -6.82
CA ILE A 151 31.01 -1.46 -7.03
C ILE A 151 32.16 -1.48 -6.05
N TYR A 152 31.87 -1.40 -4.73
CA TYR A 152 32.96 -1.27 -3.75
C TYR A 152 33.84 -2.51 -3.73
N TYR A 153 33.30 -3.70 -3.50
CA TYR A 153 34.09 -4.92 -3.34
C TYR A 153 34.71 -5.41 -4.65
N LYS A 154 34.01 -5.41 -5.78
CA LYS A 154 34.57 -5.92 -7.04
C LYS A 154 35.47 -4.93 -7.78
N ILE A 155 35.22 -3.62 -7.64
CA ILE A 155 35.90 -2.60 -8.43
C ILE A 155 36.92 -1.81 -7.57
N ILE A 156 36.49 -1.30 -6.39
CA ILE A 156 37.29 -0.36 -5.59
C ILE A 156 38.30 -1.10 -4.69
N ASP A 157 37.83 -2.07 -3.89
CA ASP A 157 38.68 -2.80 -2.95
C ASP A 157 38.34 -4.31 -2.94
N PRO A 158 38.88 -5.08 -3.92
CA PRO A 158 38.63 -6.52 -3.99
C PRO A 158 39.24 -7.32 -2.83
N LYS A 159 40.14 -6.73 -2.08
CA LYS A 159 40.81 -7.35 -0.91
C LYS A 159 40.17 -6.95 0.42
N ALA A 160 39.08 -6.18 0.40
CA ALA A 160 38.41 -5.73 1.61
C ALA A 160 37.99 -6.91 2.49
N ASP A 161 38.29 -6.84 3.78
CA ASP A 161 37.81 -7.79 4.77
C ASP A 161 36.28 -7.72 4.95
N THR A 162 35.69 -8.81 5.44
CA THR A 162 34.25 -8.93 5.64
C THR A 162 33.67 -7.83 6.53
N ALA A 163 34.43 -7.44 7.59
CA ALA A 163 34.01 -6.36 8.49
C ALA A 163 33.90 -5.01 7.76
N LYS A 164 34.86 -4.71 6.87
CA LYS A 164 34.89 -3.50 6.08
C LYS A 164 33.77 -3.44 5.05
N ARG A 165 33.48 -4.57 4.39
CA ARG A 165 32.33 -4.69 3.46
C ARG A 165 30.99 -4.46 4.16
N LEU A 166 30.80 -5.06 5.34
CA LEU A 166 29.59 -4.86 6.14
C LEU A 166 29.44 -3.40 6.59
N LEU A 167 30.55 -2.74 6.96
CA LEU A 167 30.52 -1.34 7.35
C LEU A 167 30.09 -0.46 6.16
N VAL A 168 30.70 -0.66 4.98
CA VAL A 168 30.34 0.07 3.76
C VAL A 168 28.88 -0.15 3.39
N ALA A 169 28.39 -1.40 3.44
CA ALA A 169 26.99 -1.71 3.17
C ALA A 169 26.03 -0.98 4.13
N ARG A 170 26.35 -0.93 5.44
CA ARG A 170 25.55 -0.22 6.44
C ARG A 170 25.56 1.29 6.22
N VAL A 171 26.70 1.88 5.91
CA VAL A 171 26.80 3.32 5.61
C VAL A 171 25.98 3.66 4.37
N LEU A 172 26.11 2.89 3.30
CA LEU A 172 25.32 3.09 2.08
C LEU A 172 23.82 2.94 2.33
N LEU A 173 23.41 1.97 3.13
CA LEU A 173 22.01 1.77 3.50
C LEU A 173 21.44 3.01 4.19
N VAL A 174 22.17 3.58 5.14
CA VAL A 174 21.73 4.80 5.84
C VAL A 174 21.70 6.00 4.89
N LEU A 175 22.71 6.16 4.04
CA LEU A 175 22.76 7.28 3.09
C LEU A 175 21.65 7.21 2.05
N ILE A 176 21.39 6.03 1.50
CA ILE A 176 20.32 5.83 0.50
C ILE A 176 18.95 6.00 1.16
N GLY A 177 18.75 5.46 2.35
CA GLY A 177 17.50 5.62 3.09
C GLY A 177 17.23 7.06 3.54
N ALA A 178 18.26 7.87 3.73
CA ALA A 178 18.11 9.30 4.06
C ALA A 178 17.89 10.19 2.82
N ALA A 179 18.27 9.71 1.64
CA ALA A 179 18.13 10.44 0.37
C ALA A 179 16.80 10.20 -0.35
N GLY A 180 16.07 9.11 -0.01
CA GLY A 180 14.77 8.74 -0.56
C GLY A 180 13.63 9.16 0.31
#